data_8ae77c879a623c29a3abe7d920eece5e
#
_entry.id   8ae77c879a623c29a3abe7d920eece5e
#
_cell.length_a   1.000
_cell.length_b   1.000
_cell.length_c   1.000
_cell.angle_alpha   90.00
_cell.angle_beta   90.00
_cell.angle_gamma   90.00
#
_symmetry.space_group_name_H-M   'P 1'
#
loop_
_entity.id
_entity.type
_entity.pdbx_description
1 polymer ?
#
loop_
_entity_poly.entity_id
_entity_poly.type
_entity_poly.pdbx_seq_one_letter_code
_entity_poly.pdbx_strand_id
1 'polypeptide(L)'
;MKALTATEFNFPGQKSVYHGKVRDVYNINGEKLVMVATDRISAFDVVLPKGIPFKGQMLNQIAAKFLDATTDICPNWKMATPDPMVTVGVMCEGFPVEMIVRGYLCGSAWRAYKSGVREICGVKLPEGMKENQKFPEPIITPTTKAEIGEHDADISKEEILAQGLATPEEYAVLEQYTMALFKRGTEIAAERGLILVREWLMDNGFQGKEGQQVPEMTDEIVTSISERYIELYEHITGEKFVKEDTSNIAERIEKNVTEYLK
;
A
#
# COMPACT_ATOMS: atom_id res chain seq x y z
N MET A 1 24.37 5.10 -4.74
CA MET A 1 23.03 5.38 -5.29
C MET A 1 22.32 6.35 -4.33
N LYS A 2 21.63 7.37 -4.86
CA LYS A 2 20.86 8.30 -4.02
C LYS A 2 19.43 7.79 -3.84
N ALA A 3 18.82 8.08 -2.69
CA ALA A 3 17.43 7.79 -2.39
C ALA A 3 16.65 9.09 -2.26
N LEU A 4 15.42 9.15 -2.79
CA LEU A 4 14.50 10.27 -2.61
C LEU A 4 13.77 10.12 -1.29
N THR A 5 14.15 10.87 -0.26
CA THR A 5 13.54 10.80 1.07
C THR A 5 12.67 12.00 1.45
N ALA A 6 12.78 13.11 0.72
CA ALA A 6 11.96 14.30 0.89
C ALA A 6 11.65 14.93 -0.47
N THR A 7 10.52 15.61 -0.57
CA THR A 7 10.11 16.36 -1.76
C THR A 7 9.63 17.75 -1.35
N GLU A 8 10.02 18.77 -2.14
CA GLU A 8 9.60 20.16 -1.97
C GLU A 8 9.32 20.75 -3.36
N PHE A 9 8.37 20.15 -4.08
CA PHE A 9 8.01 20.59 -5.44
C PHE A 9 7.03 21.76 -5.40
N ASN A 10 7.07 22.57 -6.47
CA ASN A 10 6.13 23.63 -6.71
C ASN A 10 5.46 23.46 -8.08
N PHE A 11 4.46 22.60 -8.14
CA PHE A 11 3.75 22.29 -9.37
C PHE A 11 2.76 23.38 -9.78
N PRO A 12 2.53 23.57 -11.09
CA PRO A 12 1.47 24.46 -11.57
C PRO A 12 0.11 24.11 -10.98
N GLY A 13 -0.58 25.10 -10.38
CA GLY A 13 -1.89 24.89 -9.75
C GLY A 13 -1.86 24.19 -8.39
N GLN A 14 -0.69 23.99 -7.81
CA GLN A 14 -0.57 23.37 -6.48
C GLN A 14 -1.27 24.21 -5.41
N LYS A 15 -2.18 23.60 -4.65
CA LYS A 15 -2.89 24.21 -3.51
C LYS A 15 -2.31 23.80 -2.17
N SER A 16 -1.90 22.56 -2.05
CA SER A 16 -1.35 21.99 -0.81
C SER A 16 -0.48 20.77 -1.09
N VAL A 17 0.29 20.38 -0.09
CA VAL A 17 1.03 19.12 -0.07
C VAL A 17 0.80 18.41 1.27
N TYR A 18 0.66 17.10 1.22
CA TYR A 18 0.64 16.23 2.38
C TYR A 18 1.85 15.29 2.32
N HIS A 19 2.68 15.34 3.36
CA HIS A 19 3.84 14.46 3.50
C HIS A 19 3.46 13.25 4.36
N GLY A 20 3.18 12.11 3.70
CA GLY A 20 2.90 10.85 4.37
C GLY A 20 4.16 10.09 4.79
N LYS A 21 4.00 8.93 5.43
CA LYS A 21 5.13 8.10 5.90
C LYS A 21 6.08 7.70 4.77
N VAL A 22 5.56 7.41 3.58
CA VAL A 22 6.34 6.91 2.42
C VAL A 22 5.95 7.52 1.08
N ARG A 23 4.92 8.36 1.04
CA ARG A 23 4.44 9.08 -0.15
C ARG A 23 4.17 10.52 0.18
N ASP A 24 4.41 11.41 -0.79
CA ASP A 24 4.03 12.80 -0.72
C ASP A 24 2.94 13.05 -1.76
N VAL A 25 1.88 13.75 -1.36
CA VAL A 25 0.66 13.94 -2.17
C VAL A 25 0.41 15.42 -2.35
N TYR A 26 0.47 15.87 -3.60
CA TYR A 26 0.26 17.26 -4.00
C TYR A 26 -1.14 17.42 -4.57
N ASN A 27 -1.91 18.35 -4.02
CA ASN A 27 -3.23 18.70 -4.51
C ASN A 27 -3.10 19.78 -5.61
N ILE A 28 -3.59 19.47 -6.79
CA ILE A 28 -3.56 20.37 -7.95
C ILE A 28 -4.97 20.84 -8.26
N ASN A 29 -5.19 22.14 -8.12
CA ASN A 29 -6.46 22.85 -8.34
C ASN A 29 -7.66 22.35 -7.49
N GLY A 30 -7.49 21.38 -6.61
CA GLY A 30 -8.57 20.69 -5.90
C GLY A 30 -9.27 19.62 -6.72
N GLU A 31 -8.70 19.22 -7.85
CA GLU A 31 -9.28 18.26 -8.79
C GLU A 31 -8.38 17.04 -9.02
N LYS A 32 -7.08 17.24 -8.96
CA LYS A 32 -6.08 16.19 -9.21
C LYS A 32 -5.14 16.03 -8.04
N LEU A 33 -4.64 14.80 -7.89
CA LEU A 33 -3.56 14.47 -6.97
C LEU A 33 -2.33 14.04 -7.77
N VAL A 34 -1.17 14.60 -7.42
CA VAL A 34 0.14 14.11 -7.83
C VAL A 34 0.74 13.38 -6.65
N MET A 35 0.81 12.06 -6.74
CA MET A 35 1.34 11.20 -5.68
C MET A 35 2.75 10.76 -6.01
N VAL A 36 3.71 11.19 -5.21
CA VAL A 36 5.13 10.83 -5.34
C VAL A 36 5.46 9.70 -4.38
N ALA A 37 5.79 8.53 -4.90
CA ALA A 37 6.28 7.42 -4.12
C ALA A 37 7.77 7.64 -3.81
N THR A 38 8.08 7.90 -2.54
CA THR A 38 9.46 8.14 -2.11
C THR A 38 10.17 6.85 -1.75
N ASP A 39 11.47 6.94 -1.60
CA ASP A 39 12.33 5.83 -1.16
C ASP A 39 12.32 5.63 0.37
N ARG A 40 11.53 6.43 1.11
CA ARG A 40 11.33 6.20 2.55
C ARG A 40 10.72 4.82 2.78
N ILE A 41 11.16 4.17 3.84
CA ILE A 41 10.60 2.91 4.32
C ILE A 41 10.03 3.11 5.72
N SER A 42 8.83 2.58 5.96
CA SER A 42 8.20 2.58 7.26
C SER A 42 7.94 1.15 7.71
N ALA A 43 8.21 0.87 8.97
CA ALA A 43 7.91 -0.40 9.61
C ALA A 43 7.35 -0.13 11.01
N PHE A 44 6.22 -0.78 11.35
CA PHE A 44 5.52 -0.59 12.63
C PHE A 44 5.26 0.90 12.95
N ASP A 45 4.78 1.64 11.96
CA ASP A 45 4.49 3.07 12.02
C ASP A 45 5.69 4.02 12.22
N VAL A 46 6.90 3.49 12.26
CA VAL A 46 8.15 4.25 12.34
C VAL A 46 8.78 4.38 10.94
N VAL A 47 9.06 5.62 10.52
CA VAL A 47 9.87 5.87 9.31
C VAL A 47 11.33 5.61 9.65
N LEU A 48 11.97 4.71 8.90
CA LEU A 48 13.36 4.34 9.14
C LEU A 48 14.33 5.45 8.66
N PRO A 49 15.52 5.55 9.26
CA PRO A 49 16.43 6.69 9.05
C PRO A 49 17.06 6.75 7.66
N LYS A 50 17.15 5.63 6.95
CA LYS A 50 17.67 5.57 5.57
C LYS A 50 16.58 5.18 4.58
N GLY A 51 16.56 5.85 3.41
CA GLY A 51 15.75 5.44 2.27
C GLY A 51 16.37 4.26 1.53
N ILE A 52 15.53 3.48 0.86
CA ILE A 52 15.95 2.34 0.04
C ILE A 52 15.92 2.79 -1.43
N PRO A 53 17.06 2.94 -2.11
CA PRO A 53 17.11 3.38 -3.50
C PRO A 53 16.19 2.54 -4.39
N PHE A 54 15.50 3.20 -5.33
CA PHE A 54 14.54 2.62 -6.26
C PHE A 54 13.24 2.06 -5.65
N LYS A 55 13.08 2.03 -4.31
CA LYS A 55 11.85 1.52 -3.69
C LYS A 55 10.62 2.27 -4.18
N GLY A 56 10.69 3.60 -4.22
CA GLY A 56 9.60 4.44 -4.72
C GLY A 56 9.25 4.13 -6.17
N GLN A 57 10.27 4.01 -7.03
CA GLN A 57 10.10 3.65 -8.43
C GLN A 57 9.39 2.30 -8.58
N MET A 58 9.90 1.26 -7.95
CA MET A 58 9.35 -0.10 -8.05
C MET A 58 7.90 -0.17 -7.57
N LEU A 59 7.62 0.41 -6.41
CA LEU A 59 6.26 0.37 -5.83
C LEU A 59 5.26 1.17 -6.66
N ASN A 60 5.66 2.32 -7.22
CA ASN A 60 4.79 3.11 -8.09
C ASN A 60 4.47 2.37 -9.39
N GLN A 61 5.48 1.78 -10.02
CA GLN A 61 5.30 1.02 -11.28
C GLN A 61 4.44 -0.24 -11.07
N ILE A 62 4.65 -0.99 -9.97
CA ILE A 62 3.80 -2.13 -9.62
C ILE A 62 2.36 -1.65 -9.41
N ALA A 63 2.15 -0.59 -8.62
CA ALA A 63 0.81 -0.06 -8.37
C ALA A 63 0.11 0.39 -9.66
N ALA A 64 0.83 1.12 -10.54
CA ALA A 64 0.29 1.56 -11.82
C ALA A 64 -0.13 0.37 -12.70
N LYS A 65 0.70 -0.68 -12.77
CA LYS A 65 0.40 -1.90 -13.52
C LYS A 65 -0.86 -2.60 -13.00
N PHE A 66 -1.03 -2.71 -11.68
CA PHE A 66 -2.24 -3.31 -11.10
C PHE A 66 -3.48 -2.44 -11.30
N LEU A 67 -3.35 -1.12 -11.21
CA LEU A 67 -4.45 -0.20 -11.52
C LEU A 67 -4.91 -0.35 -12.97
N ASP A 68 -3.98 -0.52 -13.93
CA ASP A 68 -4.32 -0.78 -15.33
C ASP A 68 -4.94 -2.17 -15.55
N ALA A 69 -4.43 -3.20 -14.87
CA ALA A 69 -4.89 -4.59 -15.00
C ALA A 69 -6.27 -4.84 -14.36
N THR A 70 -6.85 -3.86 -13.69
CA THR A 70 -8.13 -3.98 -12.95
C THR A 70 -9.19 -2.96 -13.38
N THR A 71 -8.97 -2.24 -14.47
CA THR A 71 -9.92 -1.23 -15.00
C THR A 71 -11.24 -1.83 -15.45
N ASP A 72 -11.28 -3.11 -15.80
CA ASP A 72 -12.47 -3.88 -16.14
C ASP A 72 -13.30 -4.31 -14.90
N ILE A 73 -12.70 -4.24 -13.70
CA ILE A 73 -13.36 -4.56 -12.43
C ILE A 73 -14.02 -3.34 -11.82
N CYS A 74 -13.25 -2.25 -11.66
CA CYS A 74 -13.76 -1.00 -11.11
C CYS A 74 -13.01 0.20 -11.69
N PRO A 75 -13.66 1.38 -11.76
CA PRO A 75 -12.95 2.63 -12.01
C PRO A 75 -11.87 2.86 -10.94
N ASN A 76 -10.78 3.49 -11.32
CA ASN A 76 -9.76 3.88 -10.37
C ASN A 76 -9.31 5.33 -10.57
N TRP A 77 -8.60 5.88 -9.60
CA TRP A 77 -8.20 7.27 -9.56
C TRP A 77 -7.09 7.65 -10.56
N LYS A 78 -6.34 6.68 -11.09
CA LYS A 78 -5.17 6.89 -11.94
C LYS A 78 -5.54 7.51 -13.29
N MET A 79 -4.84 8.58 -13.66
CA MET A 79 -4.90 9.19 -14.99
C MET A 79 -3.62 8.90 -15.78
N ALA A 80 -2.44 9.09 -15.15
CA ALA A 80 -1.15 8.94 -15.82
C ALA A 80 -0.02 8.63 -14.83
N THR A 81 1.11 8.19 -15.38
CA THR A 81 2.39 8.00 -14.67
C THR A 81 3.48 8.80 -15.40
N PRO A 82 3.53 10.14 -15.23
CA PRO A 82 4.47 10.99 -15.97
C PRO A 82 5.92 10.74 -15.59
N ASP A 83 6.18 10.18 -14.42
CA ASP A 83 7.49 9.73 -13.97
C ASP A 83 7.38 8.35 -13.31
N PRO A 84 8.39 7.48 -13.40
CA PRO A 84 8.38 6.15 -12.77
C PRO A 84 8.08 6.15 -11.26
N MET A 85 8.33 7.27 -10.57
CA MET A 85 8.03 7.44 -9.14
C MET A 85 6.71 8.17 -8.88
N VAL A 86 5.97 8.59 -9.92
CA VAL A 86 4.80 9.46 -9.78
C VAL A 86 3.57 8.90 -10.47
N THR A 87 2.47 8.89 -9.75
CA THR A 87 1.13 8.70 -10.34
C THR A 87 0.33 9.98 -10.18
N VAL A 88 -0.31 10.41 -11.27
CA VAL A 88 -1.29 11.50 -11.28
C VAL A 88 -2.67 10.90 -11.45
N GLY A 89 -3.63 11.41 -10.70
CA GLY A 89 -4.99 10.93 -10.78
C GLY A 89 -6.01 11.94 -10.28
N VAL A 90 -7.28 11.57 -10.37
CA VAL A 90 -8.39 12.40 -9.89
C VAL A 90 -8.40 12.45 -8.37
N MET A 91 -8.78 13.59 -7.81
CA MET A 91 -9.05 13.72 -6.39
C MET A 91 -10.42 13.07 -6.11
N CYS A 92 -10.40 11.99 -5.33
CA CYS A 92 -11.61 11.29 -4.91
C CYS A 92 -11.91 11.57 -3.45
N GLU A 93 -13.18 11.60 -3.09
CA GLU A 93 -13.61 11.51 -1.71
C GLU A 93 -13.49 10.06 -1.23
N GLY A 94 -12.83 9.85 -0.11
CA GLY A 94 -12.61 8.52 0.46
C GLY A 94 -13.71 8.12 1.43
N PHE A 95 -14.15 6.88 1.38
CA PHE A 95 -14.99 6.33 2.46
C PHE A 95 -14.22 6.33 3.79
N PRO A 96 -14.91 6.55 4.92
CA PRO A 96 -14.29 6.51 6.24
C PRO A 96 -14.04 5.07 6.74
N VAL A 97 -13.95 4.12 5.83
CA VAL A 97 -13.68 2.69 6.11
C VAL A 97 -12.63 2.15 5.15
N GLU A 98 -11.83 1.21 5.61
CA GLU A 98 -10.87 0.45 4.81
C GLU A 98 -11.36 -1.00 4.66
N MET A 99 -11.49 -1.46 3.42
CA MET A 99 -11.93 -2.82 3.11
C MET A 99 -10.73 -3.76 3.05
N ILE A 100 -10.57 -4.60 4.07
CA ILE A 100 -9.45 -5.54 4.17
C ILE A 100 -9.93 -6.95 3.86
N VAL A 101 -9.40 -7.55 2.78
CA VAL A 101 -9.65 -8.95 2.45
C VAL A 101 -8.51 -9.83 2.95
N ARG A 102 -8.85 -10.98 3.53
CA ARG A 102 -7.89 -11.95 4.05
C ARG A 102 -8.13 -13.32 3.41
N GLY A 103 -7.13 -13.82 2.70
CA GLY A 103 -7.12 -15.19 2.18
C GLY A 103 -6.49 -16.20 3.16
N TYR A 104 -5.72 -15.71 4.15
CA TYR A 104 -4.95 -16.52 5.09
C TYR A 104 -5.06 -15.95 6.50
N LEU A 105 -5.02 -16.84 7.49
CA LEU A 105 -5.00 -16.48 8.92
C LEU A 105 -3.58 -16.06 9.33
N CYS A 106 -3.25 -14.78 9.16
CA CYS A 106 -1.92 -14.24 9.45
C CYS A 106 -1.99 -12.83 10.09
N GLY A 107 -0.86 -12.30 10.52
CA GLY A 107 -0.75 -10.93 11.03
C GLY A 107 -1.62 -10.66 12.25
N SER A 108 -2.39 -9.55 12.23
CA SER A 108 -3.30 -9.16 13.33
C SER A 108 -4.38 -10.21 13.60
N ALA A 109 -4.96 -10.77 12.54
CA ALA A 109 -5.99 -11.82 12.66
C ALA A 109 -5.45 -13.08 13.36
N TRP A 110 -4.23 -13.51 13.04
CA TRP A 110 -3.60 -14.62 13.75
C TRP A 110 -3.34 -14.29 15.22
N ARG A 111 -2.83 -13.10 15.53
CA ARG A 111 -2.60 -12.68 16.92
C ARG A 111 -3.88 -12.71 17.74
N ALA A 112 -4.98 -12.19 17.19
CA ALA A 112 -6.31 -12.25 17.82
C ALA A 112 -6.78 -13.70 17.98
N TYR A 113 -6.68 -14.51 16.93
CA TYR A 113 -7.05 -15.93 16.97
C TYR A 113 -6.27 -16.73 18.03
N LYS A 114 -4.95 -16.52 18.10
CA LYS A 114 -4.04 -17.15 19.08
C LYS A 114 -4.39 -16.75 20.52
N SER A 115 -4.91 -15.54 20.75
CA SER A 115 -5.39 -15.09 22.07
C SER A 115 -6.78 -15.61 22.43
N GLY A 116 -7.43 -16.40 21.57
CA GLY A 116 -8.73 -17.00 21.83
C GLY A 116 -9.91 -16.34 21.09
N VAL A 117 -9.69 -15.26 20.34
CA VAL A 117 -10.73 -14.62 19.54
C VAL A 117 -11.17 -15.57 18.41
N ARG A 118 -12.48 -15.68 18.20
CA ARG A 118 -13.09 -16.54 17.17
C ARG A 118 -14.06 -15.79 16.25
N GLU A 119 -14.13 -14.49 16.41
CA GLU A 119 -14.92 -13.62 15.56
C GLU A 119 -14.17 -12.29 15.36
N ILE A 120 -14.00 -11.85 14.12
CA ILE A 120 -13.35 -10.58 13.76
C ILE A 120 -14.29 -9.84 12.81
N CYS A 121 -14.62 -8.58 13.09
CA CYS A 121 -15.52 -7.75 12.28
C CYS A 121 -16.86 -8.44 11.94
N GLY A 122 -17.43 -9.20 12.87
CA GLY A 122 -18.67 -9.97 12.68
C GLY A 122 -18.48 -11.29 11.92
N VAL A 123 -17.26 -11.62 11.47
CA VAL A 123 -16.97 -12.86 10.77
C VAL A 123 -16.46 -13.94 11.72
N LYS A 124 -17.19 -15.07 11.79
CA LYS A 124 -16.77 -16.22 12.59
C LYS A 124 -15.61 -16.97 11.93
N LEU A 125 -14.57 -17.22 12.71
CA LEU A 125 -13.39 -17.93 12.26
C LEU A 125 -13.52 -19.44 12.55
N PRO A 126 -13.11 -20.32 11.61
CA PRO A 126 -13.12 -21.76 11.83
C PRO A 126 -12.23 -22.17 13.01
N GLU A 127 -12.63 -23.21 13.75
CA GLU A 127 -11.83 -23.76 14.82
C GLU A 127 -10.62 -24.57 14.31
N GLY A 128 -9.55 -24.62 15.11
CA GLY A 128 -8.37 -25.44 14.85
C GLY A 128 -7.46 -24.92 13.75
N MET A 129 -7.62 -23.70 13.29
CA MET A 129 -6.74 -23.10 12.28
C MET A 129 -5.35 -22.82 12.85
N LYS A 130 -4.36 -22.91 11.99
CA LYS A 130 -2.94 -22.64 12.27
C LYS A 130 -2.51 -21.31 11.64
N GLU A 131 -1.38 -20.78 12.11
CA GLU A 131 -0.75 -19.61 11.50
C GLU A 131 -0.47 -19.85 10.01
N ASN A 132 -0.73 -18.82 9.21
CA ASN A 132 -0.60 -18.84 7.74
C ASN A 132 -1.49 -19.87 7.03
N GLN A 133 -2.44 -20.47 7.70
CA GLN A 133 -3.39 -21.37 7.07
C GLN A 133 -4.36 -20.58 6.19
N LYS A 134 -4.61 -21.10 4.98
CA LYS A 134 -5.59 -20.54 4.05
C LYS A 134 -7.01 -20.69 4.60
N PHE A 135 -7.81 -19.64 4.52
CA PHE A 135 -9.24 -19.74 4.79
C PHE A 135 -9.94 -20.59 3.71
N PRO A 136 -11.02 -21.30 4.07
CA PRO A 136 -11.86 -22.00 3.09
C PRO A 136 -12.33 -21.06 1.97
N GLU A 137 -12.76 -19.85 2.35
CA GLU A 137 -13.09 -18.72 1.47
C GLU A 137 -12.45 -17.45 2.04
N PRO A 138 -11.99 -16.51 1.19
CA PRO A 138 -11.49 -15.23 1.66
C PRO A 138 -12.56 -14.49 2.48
N ILE A 139 -12.15 -13.83 3.54
CA ILE A 139 -13.03 -13.06 4.41
C ILE A 139 -12.73 -11.56 4.30
N ILE A 140 -13.73 -10.71 4.52
CA ILE A 140 -13.56 -9.26 4.61
C ILE A 140 -13.67 -8.84 6.07
N THR A 141 -12.65 -8.11 6.54
CA THR A 141 -12.54 -7.60 7.91
C THR A 141 -12.25 -6.10 7.85
N PRO A 142 -13.28 -5.25 7.74
CA PRO A 142 -13.08 -3.81 7.59
C PRO A 142 -12.49 -3.16 8.85
N THR A 143 -11.87 -1.99 8.64
CA THR A 143 -11.50 -1.09 9.73
C THR A 143 -12.07 0.30 9.49
N THR A 144 -12.26 1.07 10.54
CA THR A 144 -12.47 2.51 10.42
C THR A 144 -11.18 3.14 9.90
N LYS A 145 -11.30 4.24 9.17
CA LYS A 145 -10.15 5.06 8.82
C LYS A 145 -9.96 6.12 9.89
N ALA A 146 -9.00 5.89 10.77
CA ALA A 146 -8.69 6.80 11.87
C ALA A 146 -8.11 8.13 11.38
N GLU A 147 -8.21 9.16 12.19
CA GLU A 147 -7.51 10.42 11.98
C GLU A 147 -5.99 10.25 12.15
N ILE A 148 -5.22 11.22 11.62
CA ILE A 148 -3.75 11.18 11.67
C ILE A 148 -3.28 11.14 13.13
N GLY A 149 -2.61 10.04 13.49
CA GLY A 149 -2.08 9.82 14.85
C GLY A 149 -2.89 8.84 15.69
N GLU A 150 -4.04 8.41 15.21
CA GLU A 150 -4.84 7.34 15.80
C GLU A 150 -4.68 6.02 15.04
N HIS A 151 -5.09 4.92 15.65
CA HIS A 151 -5.08 3.60 15.02
C HIS A 151 -6.45 3.24 14.46
N ASP A 152 -6.45 2.64 13.28
CA ASP A 152 -7.64 2.06 12.68
C ASP A 152 -8.22 0.98 13.60
N ALA A 153 -9.54 0.97 13.80
CA ALA A 153 -10.24 0.01 14.63
C ALA A 153 -11.04 -0.98 13.78
N ASP A 154 -11.01 -2.25 14.17
CA ASP A 154 -11.86 -3.28 13.57
C ASP A 154 -13.34 -2.86 13.68
N ILE A 155 -14.11 -2.99 12.60
CA ILE A 155 -15.54 -2.66 12.53
C ILE A 155 -16.28 -3.70 11.69
N SER A 156 -17.48 -4.08 12.11
CA SER A 156 -18.32 -5.01 11.35
C SER A 156 -19.13 -4.29 10.26
N LYS A 157 -19.64 -5.05 9.29
CA LYS A 157 -20.60 -4.57 8.29
C LYS A 157 -21.82 -3.91 8.94
N GLU A 158 -22.36 -4.56 9.94
CA GLU A 158 -23.54 -4.11 10.67
C GLU A 158 -23.28 -2.75 11.34
N GLU A 159 -22.12 -2.58 11.94
CA GLU A 159 -21.72 -1.32 12.58
C GLU A 159 -21.47 -0.21 11.55
N ILE A 160 -20.84 -0.52 10.40
CA ILE A 160 -20.65 0.44 9.31
C ILE A 160 -21.98 1.01 8.83
N LEU A 161 -22.97 0.13 8.61
CA LEU A 161 -24.31 0.52 8.20
C LEU A 161 -25.06 1.27 9.28
N ALA A 162 -24.98 0.80 10.52
CA ALA A 162 -25.65 1.43 11.67
C ALA A 162 -25.10 2.84 11.97
N GLN A 163 -23.82 3.07 11.75
CA GLN A 163 -23.17 4.38 11.93
C GLN A 163 -23.32 5.30 10.70
N GLY A 164 -23.90 4.80 9.59
CA GLY A 164 -24.05 5.58 8.36
C GLY A 164 -22.74 5.90 7.66
N LEU A 165 -21.69 5.10 7.88
CA LEU A 165 -20.38 5.27 7.21
C LEU A 165 -20.41 4.85 5.73
N ALA A 166 -21.37 4.01 5.38
CA ALA A 166 -21.76 3.68 4.01
C ALA A 166 -23.24 3.25 3.99
N THR A 167 -23.92 3.48 2.89
CA THR A 167 -25.27 2.90 2.67
C THR A 167 -25.16 1.40 2.37
N PRO A 168 -26.26 0.62 2.48
CA PRO A 168 -26.27 -0.79 2.10
C PRO A 168 -25.82 -1.03 0.66
N GLU A 169 -26.22 -0.15 -0.26
CA GLU A 169 -25.88 -0.21 -1.68
C GLU A 169 -24.41 0.07 -1.92
N GLU A 170 -23.85 1.10 -1.28
CA GLU A 170 -22.42 1.42 -1.34
C GLU A 170 -21.57 0.29 -0.76
N TYR A 171 -21.96 -0.23 0.41
CA TYR A 171 -21.23 -1.35 1.03
C TYR A 171 -21.23 -2.60 0.13
N ALA A 172 -22.35 -2.93 -0.51
CA ALA A 172 -22.42 -4.06 -1.43
C ALA A 172 -21.46 -3.90 -2.62
N VAL A 173 -21.32 -2.68 -3.14
CA VAL A 173 -20.36 -2.38 -4.23
C VAL A 173 -18.93 -2.48 -3.72
N LEU A 174 -18.62 -1.93 -2.54
CA LEU A 174 -17.30 -2.04 -1.91
C LEU A 174 -16.89 -3.50 -1.70
N GLU A 175 -17.79 -4.32 -1.17
CA GLU A 175 -17.58 -5.76 -0.95
C GLU A 175 -17.33 -6.51 -2.28
N GLN A 176 -18.13 -6.25 -3.30
CA GLN A 176 -17.98 -6.83 -4.64
C GLN A 176 -16.60 -6.46 -5.24
N TYR A 177 -16.23 -5.19 -5.24
CA TYR A 177 -14.95 -4.74 -5.79
C TYR A 177 -13.77 -5.32 -5.02
N THR A 178 -13.84 -5.32 -3.69
CA THR A 178 -12.79 -5.87 -2.83
C THR A 178 -12.51 -7.34 -3.15
N MET A 179 -13.57 -8.16 -3.27
CA MET A 179 -13.42 -9.58 -3.59
C MET A 179 -12.94 -9.81 -5.02
N ALA A 180 -13.43 -9.05 -5.99
CA ALA A 180 -13.02 -9.17 -7.39
C ALA A 180 -11.56 -8.76 -7.60
N LEU A 181 -11.11 -7.68 -6.95
CA LEU A 181 -9.73 -7.22 -6.98
C LEU A 181 -8.78 -8.23 -6.31
N PHE A 182 -9.18 -8.80 -5.17
CA PHE A 182 -8.40 -9.85 -4.50
C PHE A 182 -8.26 -11.10 -5.36
N LYS A 183 -9.35 -11.53 -6.02
CA LYS A 183 -9.33 -12.66 -6.94
C LYS A 183 -8.37 -12.40 -8.10
N ARG A 184 -8.48 -11.26 -8.78
CA ARG A 184 -7.59 -10.87 -9.89
C ARG A 184 -6.12 -10.80 -9.43
N GLY A 185 -5.85 -10.20 -8.27
CA GLY A 185 -4.50 -10.13 -7.71
C GLY A 185 -3.92 -11.51 -7.40
N THR A 186 -4.74 -12.45 -6.91
CA THR A 186 -4.35 -13.83 -6.66
C THR A 186 -4.05 -14.59 -7.96
N GLU A 187 -4.85 -14.39 -9.01
CA GLU A 187 -4.64 -14.97 -10.34
C GLU A 187 -3.32 -14.49 -10.95
N ILE A 188 -3.08 -13.17 -10.94
CA ILE A 188 -1.82 -12.59 -11.45
C ILE A 188 -0.61 -13.10 -10.65
N ALA A 189 -0.71 -13.21 -9.33
CA ALA A 189 0.36 -13.76 -8.50
C ALA A 189 0.64 -15.23 -8.83
N ALA A 190 -0.42 -16.05 -9.00
CA ALA A 190 -0.29 -17.46 -9.34
C ALA A 190 0.36 -17.69 -10.70
N GLU A 191 0.07 -16.87 -11.72
CA GLU A 191 0.73 -16.91 -13.03
C GLU A 191 2.24 -16.68 -12.94
N ARG A 192 2.71 -16.02 -11.86
CA ARG A 192 4.11 -15.74 -11.57
C ARG A 192 4.72 -16.69 -10.55
N GLY A 193 4.00 -17.73 -10.13
CA GLY A 193 4.46 -18.68 -9.11
C GLY A 193 4.58 -18.05 -7.71
N LEU A 194 3.92 -16.92 -7.48
CA LEU A 194 3.94 -16.20 -6.20
C LEU A 194 2.76 -16.58 -5.33
N ILE A 195 3.03 -16.79 -4.04
CA ILE A 195 2.03 -16.88 -2.99
C ILE A 195 2.16 -15.60 -2.15
N LEU A 196 1.07 -14.87 -1.97
CA LEU A 196 1.06 -13.60 -1.22
C LEU A 196 1.19 -13.88 0.29
N VAL A 197 2.44 -13.84 0.82
CA VAL A 197 2.72 -14.00 2.26
C VAL A 197 3.68 -12.91 2.77
N ARG A 198 3.42 -12.41 4.00
CA ARG A 198 4.07 -11.26 4.63
C ARG A 198 4.98 -11.74 5.78
N GLU A 199 6.29 -12.02 5.57
CA GLU A 199 7.10 -12.67 6.62
C GLU A 199 8.45 -12.05 7.01
N TRP A 200 9.10 -11.20 6.22
CA TRP A 200 10.53 -10.95 6.44
C TRP A 200 10.93 -10.13 7.67
N LEU A 201 10.13 -9.15 8.12
CA LEU A 201 10.51 -8.25 9.23
C LEU A 201 10.42 -8.90 10.61
N MET A 202 9.61 -9.94 10.76
CA MET A 202 9.43 -10.65 12.04
C MET A 202 10.63 -11.56 12.37
N ASP A 203 11.30 -12.09 11.36
CA ASP A 203 12.45 -13.00 11.51
C ASP A 203 13.69 -12.30 12.06
N ASN A 204 13.75 -10.95 11.99
CA ASN A 204 14.85 -10.14 12.48
C ASN A 204 14.57 -9.46 13.84
N GLY A 205 13.53 -9.89 14.56
CA GLY A 205 13.29 -9.52 15.96
C GLY A 205 12.76 -8.09 16.18
N PHE A 206 12.53 -7.29 15.12
CA PHE A 206 11.93 -5.97 15.24
C PHE A 206 10.42 -6.06 15.05
N GLN A 207 9.67 -5.69 16.09
CA GLN A 207 8.21 -5.74 16.13
C GLN A 207 7.56 -4.39 16.45
N GLY A 208 8.34 -3.30 16.48
CA GLY A 208 7.84 -1.96 16.81
C GLY A 208 7.35 -1.79 18.26
N LYS A 209 7.78 -2.66 19.19
CA LYS A 209 7.39 -2.56 20.59
C LYS A 209 8.14 -1.42 21.29
N GLU A 210 7.49 -0.83 22.27
CA GLU A 210 8.08 0.21 23.11
C GLU A 210 9.43 -0.26 23.70
N GLY A 211 10.47 0.57 23.55
CA GLY A 211 11.84 0.23 23.99
C GLY A 211 12.70 -0.53 23.00
N GLN A 212 12.18 -0.94 21.84
CA GLN A 212 13.00 -1.51 20.77
C GLN A 212 13.68 -0.39 19.96
N GLN A 213 14.98 -0.53 19.73
CA GLN A 213 15.74 0.36 18.85
C GLN A 213 15.68 -0.17 17.41
N VAL A 214 15.53 0.76 16.46
CA VAL A 214 15.66 0.44 15.04
C VAL A 214 17.08 -0.09 14.80
N PRO A 215 17.24 -1.28 14.17
CA PRO A 215 18.56 -1.80 13.84
C PRO A 215 19.36 -0.82 12.97
N GLU A 216 20.68 -0.79 13.12
CA GLU A 216 21.53 0.04 12.27
C GLU A 216 21.38 -0.37 10.81
N MET A 217 21.01 0.59 9.97
CA MET A 217 20.88 0.38 8.52
C MET A 217 22.24 0.69 7.85
N THR A 218 23.12 -0.31 7.77
CA THR A 218 24.37 -0.18 7.00
C THR A 218 24.09 -0.06 5.50
N ASP A 219 25.06 0.38 4.71
CA ASP A 219 24.89 0.52 3.25
C ASP A 219 24.72 -0.86 2.57
N GLU A 220 25.31 -1.91 3.13
CA GLU A 220 25.14 -3.30 2.70
C GLU A 220 23.69 -3.76 2.92
N ILE A 221 23.11 -3.47 4.09
CA ILE A 221 21.70 -3.80 4.40
C ILE A 221 20.77 -3.04 3.45
N VAL A 222 20.98 -1.74 3.25
CA VAL A 222 20.20 -0.91 2.31
C VAL A 222 20.26 -1.47 0.90
N THR A 223 21.46 -1.86 0.44
CA THR A 223 21.67 -2.46 -0.88
C THR A 223 20.95 -3.80 -1.01
N SER A 224 21.10 -4.69 -0.03
CA SER A 224 20.42 -5.99 0.00
C SER A 224 18.89 -5.85 -0.04
N ILE A 225 18.33 -4.90 0.71
CA ILE A 225 16.88 -4.62 0.66
C ILE A 225 16.47 -4.11 -0.72
N SER A 226 17.24 -3.20 -1.32
CA SER A 226 16.96 -2.70 -2.67
C SER A 226 16.97 -3.81 -3.72
N GLU A 227 17.95 -4.71 -3.66
CA GLU A 227 18.05 -5.88 -4.57
C GLU A 227 16.85 -6.81 -4.43
N ARG A 228 16.40 -7.08 -3.20
CA ARG A 228 15.18 -7.87 -2.96
C ARG A 228 13.91 -7.22 -3.49
N TYR A 229 13.80 -5.89 -3.42
CA TYR A 229 12.69 -5.17 -4.04
C TYR A 229 12.74 -5.27 -5.57
N ILE A 230 13.94 -5.22 -6.19
CA ILE A 230 14.10 -5.42 -7.63
C ILE A 230 13.68 -6.83 -8.02
N GLU A 231 14.15 -7.84 -7.31
CA GLU A 231 13.76 -9.22 -7.52
C GLU A 231 12.23 -9.40 -7.40
N LEU A 232 11.63 -8.82 -6.38
CA LEU A 232 10.18 -8.84 -6.19
C LEU A 232 9.44 -8.15 -7.35
N TYR A 233 9.93 -6.99 -7.82
CA TYR A 233 9.37 -6.29 -8.97
C TYR A 233 9.41 -7.18 -10.22
N GLU A 234 10.57 -7.79 -10.52
CA GLU A 234 10.74 -8.65 -11.69
C GLU A 234 9.85 -9.88 -11.63
N HIS A 235 9.68 -10.49 -10.46
CA HIS A 235 8.76 -11.60 -10.27
C HIS A 235 7.29 -11.20 -10.45
N ILE A 236 6.85 -10.10 -9.82
CA ILE A 236 5.46 -9.63 -9.91
C ILE A 236 5.09 -9.19 -11.32
N THR A 237 5.98 -8.43 -11.98
CA THR A 237 5.68 -7.84 -13.29
C THR A 237 6.02 -8.76 -14.44
N GLY A 238 6.97 -9.67 -14.27
CA GLY A 238 7.58 -10.46 -15.33
C GLY A 238 8.50 -9.65 -16.24
N GLU A 239 8.86 -8.43 -15.84
CA GLU A 239 9.68 -7.49 -16.62
C GLU A 239 10.98 -7.23 -15.89
N LYS A 240 12.08 -7.03 -16.66
CA LYS A 240 13.35 -6.60 -16.09
C LYS A 240 13.24 -5.18 -15.54
N PHE A 241 13.73 -4.97 -14.31
CA PHE A 241 13.73 -3.65 -13.70
C PHE A 241 14.77 -2.74 -14.35
N VAL A 242 14.32 -1.63 -14.90
CA VAL A 242 15.19 -0.60 -15.48
C VAL A 242 15.42 0.48 -14.42
N LYS A 243 16.65 0.55 -13.91
CA LYS A 243 17.04 1.57 -12.91
C LYS A 243 17.10 2.94 -13.57
N GLU A 244 16.32 3.86 -13.06
CA GLU A 244 16.42 5.27 -13.45
C GLU A 244 17.70 5.93 -12.88
N ASP A 245 18.11 7.04 -13.51
CA ASP A 245 19.22 7.84 -12.98
C ASP A 245 18.84 8.43 -11.59
N THR A 246 19.70 8.17 -10.61
CA THR A 246 19.54 8.66 -9.24
C THR A 246 20.35 9.93 -8.96
N SER A 247 21.02 10.53 -9.92
CA SER A 247 21.81 11.75 -9.72
C SER A 247 20.92 12.96 -9.43
N ASN A 248 19.81 13.12 -10.17
CA ASN A 248 18.92 14.28 -10.15
C ASN A 248 17.44 13.85 -10.11
N ILE A 249 17.07 12.98 -9.14
CA ILE A 249 15.70 12.42 -9.05
C ILE A 249 14.65 13.53 -8.93
N ALA A 250 14.85 14.50 -8.06
CA ALA A 250 13.89 15.57 -7.80
C ALA A 250 13.66 16.44 -9.06
N GLU A 251 14.73 16.87 -9.74
CA GLU A 251 14.65 17.67 -10.96
C GLU A 251 13.92 16.92 -12.08
N ARG A 252 14.20 15.61 -12.23
CA ARG A 252 13.51 14.75 -13.19
C ARG A 252 12.02 14.71 -12.94
N ILE A 253 11.61 14.44 -11.70
CA ILE A 253 10.20 14.39 -11.29
C ILE A 253 9.51 15.73 -11.54
N GLU A 254 10.10 16.82 -11.08
CA GLU A 254 9.52 18.17 -11.23
C GLU A 254 9.31 18.52 -12.70
N LYS A 255 10.29 18.24 -13.55
CA LYS A 255 10.21 18.43 -14.99
C LYS A 255 9.06 17.62 -15.60
N ASN A 256 9.08 16.29 -15.40
CA ASN A 256 8.13 15.36 -16.02
C ASN A 256 6.68 15.67 -15.60
N VAL A 257 6.47 15.96 -14.33
CA VAL A 257 5.13 16.31 -13.80
C VAL A 257 4.68 17.69 -14.30
N THR A 258 5.57 18.69 -14.31
CA THR A 258 5.24 20.03 -14.84
C THR A 258 4.87 19.99 -16.31
N GLU A 259 5.56 19.20 -17.13
CA GLU A 259 5.23 19.02 -18.54
C GLU A 259 3.87 18.34 -18.72
N TYR A 260 3.52 17.38 -17.89
CA TYR A 260 2.21 16.72 -17.92
C TYR A 260 1.05 17.64 -17.47
N LEU A 261 1.28 18.55 -16.54
CA LEU A 261 0.25 19.44 -16.00
C LEU A 261 -0.05 20.66 -16.86
N LYS A 262 0.77 20.98 -17.87
CA LYS A 262 0.52 22.03 -18.87
C LYS A 262 -0.58 21.65 -19.83
#